data_eb46112592801f252082882e1f3c5fef
#
_entry.id   eb46112592801f252082882e1f3c5fef
#
_cell.length_a   1.000
_cell.length_b   1.000
_cell.length_c   1.000
_cell.angle_alpha   90.00
_cell.angle_beta   90.00
_cell.angle_gamma   90.00
#
_symmetry.space_group_name_H-M   'P 1'
#
loop_
_entity.id
_entity.type
_entity.pdbx_description
1 polymer ?
#
loop_
_entity_poly.entity_id
_entity_poly.type
_entity_poly.pdbx_seq_one_letter_code
_entity_poly.pdbx_strand_id
1 'polypeptide(L)'
;MPGLGRYLAAALAARFASEGMGMAVVLLALERTGSAAHGAFVLTAWLAPHVLAAPLAGAAAARSRRPRLFHVGTLAGFTTAVAAMAFLLGRAPTPVVLAVAVLGGSCGPMVTGGLSSLVAGLVPPGPARDRAYGWDASTYNGAAVTAPAAVSLVAAFGSAGPAMVLLAASGALAAALAATLPYANPGPGPAPGAPRAGLGSGLAALWRVRELRAVTSATTLAFVGIGALTTTAVLLATTLGSPGGGGVLMTAFALGALTGSLTLGRITSVPPGRLARWAMAATGVALTAAAFTPSVTLTAVAFAAAGVCDGPLLTATLRIRSEFAPEEARTQVFTLGAGLKVTAASTGAALVGLAAAAPPWILVLAIAALQLAAALLHTAVAAHGPARAADPGRVAARARARRRAADGSLTTGPRAPSAGSATTAPGPRTPEAP
;
A
#
# COMPACT_ATOMS: atom_id res chain seq x y z
N MET A 1 11.32 -14.72 10.76
CA MET A 1 11.63 -14.45 9.33
C MET A 1 12.46 -13.17 9.23
N PRO A 2 13.78 -13.24 9.17
CA PRO A 2 14.63 -12.03 9.27
C PRO A 2 14.51 -11.07 8.07
N GLY A 3 14.07 -11.56 6.92
CA GLY A 3 13.86 -10.71 5.73
C GLY A 3 12.61 -9.82 5.79
N LEU A 4 11.51 -10.30 6.40
CA LEU A 4 10.26 -9.54 6.47
C LEU A 4 10.38 -8.30 7.35
N GLY A 5 11.05 -8.38 8.51
CA GLY A 5 11.24 -7.23 9.40
C GLY A 5 12.05 -6.12 8.73
N ARG A 6 13.15 -6.47 8.03
CA ARG A 6 13.93 -5.51 7.24
C ARG A 6 13.13 -4.90 6.10
N TYR A 7 12.31 -5.70 5.43
CA TYR A 7 11.40 -5.22 4.40
C TYR A 7 10.41 -4.20 4.97
N LEU A 8 9.74 -4.51 6.07
CA LEU A 8 8.74 -3.61 6.68
C LEU A 8 9.38 -2.29 7.14
N ALA A 9 10.59 -2.33 7.68
CA ALA A 9 11.35 -1.12 8.02
C ALA A 9 11.70 -0.30 6.76
N ALA A 10 12.17 -0.95 5.70
CA ALA A 10 12.44 -0.29 4.42
C ALA A 10 11.18 0.32 3.82
N ALA A 11 10.07 -0.43 3.83
CA ALA A 11 8.79 0.01 3.30
C ALA A 11 8.21 1.19 4.10
N LEU A 12 8.26 1.13 5.44
CA LEU A 12 7.82 2.23 6.30
C LEU A 12 8.65 3.49 6.04
N ALA A 13 9.98 3.38 6.00
CA ALA A 13 10.86 4.51 5.75
C ALA A 13 10.64 5.13 4.36
N ALA A 14 10.48 4.31 3.31
CA ALA A 14 10.20 4.78 1.96
C ALA A 14 8.84 5.50 1.87
N ARG A 15 7.81 4.94 2.49
CA ARG A 15 6.45 5.52 2.52
C ARG A 15 6.40 6.77 3.37
N PHE A 16 7.09 6.80 4.50
CA PHE A 16 7.22 8.00 5.31
C PHE A 16 7.81 9.15 4.49
N ALA A 17 8.89 8.91 3.74
CA ALA A 17 9.45 9.89 2.84
C ALA A 17 8.45 10.35 1.76
N SER A 18 7.68 9.41 1.19
CA SER A 18 6.68 9.70 0.14
C SER A 18 5.47 10.48 0.65
N GLU A 19 4.88 10.05 1.78
CA GLU A 19 3.68 10.67 2.35
C GLU A 19 3.97 12.06 2.93
N GLY A 20 5.17 12.28 3.46
CA GLY A 20 5.59 13.58 3.97
C GLY A 20 5.82 14.64 2.90
N MET A 21 6.10 14.24 1.65
CA MET A 21 6.44 15.16 0.55
C MET A 21 5.33 16.19 0.29
N GLY A 22 4.06 15.77 0.34
CA GLY A 22 2.94 16.67 0.10
C GLY A 22 2.95 17.90 1.01
N MET A 23 3.16 17.66 2.30
CA MET A 23 3.21 18.74 3.29
C MET A 23 4.53 19.53 3.21
N ALA A 24 5.66 18.83 3.10
CA ALA A 24 6.99 19.44 3.14
C ALA A 24 7.25 20.39 1.96
N VAL A 25 6.84 20.01 0.74
CA VAL A 25 6.99 20.85 -0.46
C VAL A 25 6.18 22.13 -0.35
N VAL A 26 4.93 22.04 0.13
CA VAL A 26 4.06 23.22 0.27
C VAL A 26 4.59 24.17 1.33
N LEU A 27 5.00 23.66 2.50
CA LEU A 27 5.57 24.48 3.58
C LEU A 27 6.89 25.13 3.14
N LEU A 28 7.77 24.39 2.47
CA LEU A 28 9.05 24.92 2.00
C LEU A 28 8.85 26.00 0.92
N ALA A 29 7.89 25.80 0.01
CA ALA A 29 7.54 26.81 -0.99
C ALA A 29 6.98 28.08 -0.32
N LEU A 30 6.06 27.92 0.61
CA LEU A 30 5.50 29.07 1.36
C LEU A 30 6.60 29.83 2.09
N GLU A 31 7.52 29.14 2.78
CA GLU A 31 8.62 29.74 3.50
C GLU A 31 9.57 30.51 2.58
N ARG A 32 9.95 29.95 1.44
CA ARG A 32 10.98 30.52 0.57
C ARG A 32 10.48 31.47 -0.50
N THR A 33 9.24 31.31 -0.95
CA THR A 33 8.67 32.09 -2.04
C THR A 33 7.44 32.91 -1.65
N GLY A 34 6.96 32.78 -0.40
CA GLY A 34 5.71 33.39 0.05
C GLY A 34 4.45 32.83 -0.59
N SER A 35 4.56 31.75 -1.40
CA SER A 35 3.46 31.25 -2.22
C SER A 35 3.18 29.77 -1.98
N ALA A 36 2.08 29.47 -1.29
CA ALA A 36 1.56 28.09 -1.17
C ALA A 36 1.11 27.55 -2.53
N ALA A 37 0.64 28.40 -3.43
CA ALA A 37 0.26 28.01 -4.79
C ALA A 37 1.46 27.48 -5.60
N HIS A 38 2.66 28.07 -5.42
CA HIS A 38 3.88 27.56 -6.03
C HIS A 38 4.18 26.14 -5.53
N GLY A 39 4.04 25.89 -4.21
CA GLY A 39 4.19 24.57 -3.62
C GLY A 39 3.18 23.55 -4.16
N ALA A 40 1.93 23.94 -4.28
CA ALA A 40 0.88 23.10 -4.87
C ALA A 40 1.18 22.75 -6.34
N PHE A 41 1.70 23.69 -7.11
CA PHE A 41 2.10 23.46 -8.50
C PHE A 41 3.27 22.48 -8.61
N VAL A 42 4.29 22.62 -7.76
CA VAL A 42 5.44 21.69 -7.67
C VAL A 42 4.97 20.29 -7.21
N LEU A 43 4.07 20.23 -6.23
CA LEU A 43 3.46 18.96 -5.79
C LEU A 43 2.66 18.28 -6.91
N THR A 44 1.94 19.06 -7.71
CA THR A 44 1.25 18.52 -8.88
C THR A 44 2.24 17.90 -9.87
N ALA A 45 3.36 18.57 -10.15
CA ALA A 45 4.43 18.04 -11.01
C ALA A 45 5.07 16.75 -10.43
N TRP A 46 5.14 16.64 -9.10
CA TRP A 46 5.59 15.43 -8.41
C TRP A 46 4.60 14.27 -8.54
N LEU A 47 3.30 14.53 -8.47
CA LEU A 47 2.27 13.49 -8.50
C LEU A 47 1.85 13.11 -9.94
N ALA A 48 1.86 14.05 -10.87
CA ALA A 48 1.38 13.84 -12.24
C ALA A 48 2.02 12.64 -12.98
N PRO A 49 3.34 12.40 -12.89
CA PRO A 49 3.97 11.30 -13.62
C PRO A 49 3.56 9.91 -13.13
N HIS A 50 2.97 9.76 -11.95
CA HIS A 50 2.62 8.45 -11.38
C HIS A 50 1.80 7.58 -12.33
N VAL A 51 0.85 8.18 -13.08
CA VAL A 51 -0.03 7.46 -14.01
C VAL A 51 0.75 6.80 -15.13
N LEU A 52 1.68 7.55 -15.75
CA LEU A 52 2.50 7.07 -16.86
C LEU A 52 3.70 6.26 -16.36
N ALA A 53 4.29 6.66 -15.26
CA ALA A 53 5.46 5.98 -14.68
C ALA A 53 5.10 4.59 -14.13
N ALA A 54 3.89 4.37 -13.62
CA ALA A 54 3.49 3.10 -13.02
C ALA A 54 3.63 1.89 -13.98
N PRO A 55 3.08 1.91 -15.20
CA PRO A 55 3.25 0.81 -16.14
C PRO A 55 4.69 0.65 -16.60
N LEU A 56 5.41 1.77 -16.82
CA LEU A 56 6.78 1.76 -17.29
C LEU A 56 7.76 1.21 -16.23
N ALA A 57 7.67 1.72 -15.00
CA ALA A 57 8.50 1.28 -13.88
C ALA A 57 8.23 -0.20 -13.53
N GLY A 58 6.97 -0.62 -13.52
CA GLY A 58 6.59 -2.01 -13.30
C GLY A 58 7.11 -2.94 -14.37
N ALA A 59 7.05 -2.53 -15.65
CA ALA A 59 7.60 -3.30 -16.76
C ALA A 59 9.13 -3.35 -16.73
N ALA A 60 9.80 -2.25 -16.40
CA ALA A 60 11.24 -2.19 -16.24
C ALA A 60 11.72 -3.09 -15.09
N ALA A 61 11.02 -3.05 -13.96
CA ALA A 61 11.29 -3.93 -12.82
C ALA A 61 11.17 -5.42 -13.19
N ALA A 62 10.06 -5.80 -13.89
CA ALA A 62 9.81 -7.18 -14.31
C ALA A 62 10.86 -7.71 -15.31
N ARG A 63 11.46 -6.81 -16.11
CA ARG A 63 12.51 -7.18 -17.09
C ARG A 63 13.92 -7.10 -16.52
N SER A 64 14.09 -6.51 -15.34
CA SER A 64 15.40 -6.29 -14.76
C SER A 64 16.09 -7.60 -14.41
N ARG A 65 17.29 -7.83 -14.98
CA ARG A 65 18.16 -8.96 -14.60
C ARG A 65 18.79 -8.77 -13.22
N ARG A 66 18.74 -7.56 -12.67
CA ARG A 66 19.32 -7.20 -11.37
C ARG A 66 18.27 -6.49 -10.51
N PRO A 67 17.25 -7.23 -9.99
CA PRO A 67 16.12 -6.63 -9.28
C PRO A 67 16.54 -5.81 -8.06
N ARG A 68 17.63 -6.22 -7.35
CA ARG A 68 18.20 -5.43 -6.25
C ARG A 68 18.64 -4.06 -6.73
N LEU A 69 19.48 -3.97 -7.78
CA LEU A 69 19.96 -2.70 -8.30
C LEU A 69 18.82 -1.82 -8.80
N PHE A 70 17.79 -2.40 -9.39
CA PHE A 70 16.64 -1.66 -9.86
C PHE A 70 15.86 -1.01 -8.72
N HIS A 71 15.51 -1.77 -7.66
CA HIS A 71 14.77 -1.24 -6.52
C HIS A 71 15.61 -0.22 -5.72
N VAL A 72 16.87 -0.55 -5.44
CA VAL A 72 17.77 0.35 -4.72
C VAL A 72 18.03 1.62 -5.54
N GLY A 73 18.29 1.50 -6.85
CA GLY A 73 18.47 2.64 -7.75
C GLY A 73 17.25 3.55 -7.82
N THR A 74 16.02 2.96 -7.85
CA THR A 74 14.79 3.75 -7.83
C THR A 74 14.60 4.48 -6.50
N LEU A 75 14.85 3.82 -5.37
CA LEU A 75 14.79 4.46 -4.05
C LEU A 75 15.86 5.53 -3.88
N ALA A 76 17.08 5.30 -4.38
CA ALA A 76 18.14 6.29 -4.38
C ALA A 76 17.79 7.49 -5.27
N GLY A 77 17.24 7.26 -6.47
CA GLY A 77 16.75 8.32 -7.36
C GLY A 77 15.63 9.15 -6.71
N PHE A 78 14.66 8.49 -6.06
CA PHE A 78 13.63 9.16 -5.27
C PHE A 78 14.26 10.04 -4.17
N THR A 79 15.16 9.47 -3.38
CA THR A 79 15.85 10.16 -2.28
C THR A 79 16.66 11.36 -2.77
N THR A 80 17.38 11.18 -3.87
CA THR A 80 18.17 12.26 -4.50
C THR A 80 17.26 13.40 -4.97
N ALA A 81 16.10 13.07 -5.55
CA ALA A 81 15.12 14.07 -5.96
C ALA A 81 14.55 14.83 -4.76
N VAL A 82 14.24 14.14 -3.64
CA VAL A 82 13.78 14.78 -2.39
C VAL A 82 14.87 15.73 -1.85
N ALA A 83 16.13 15.30 -1.82
CA ALA A 83 17.26 16.12 -1.37
C ALA A 83 17.49 17.31 -2.32
N ALA A 84 17.41 17.09 -3.63
CA ALA A 84 17.51 18.16 -4.62
C ALA A 84 16.37 19.19 -4.46
N MET A 85 15.13 18.74 -4.22
CA MET A 85 14.00 19.63 -3.92
C MET A 85 14.25 20.45 -2.67
N ALA A 86 14.80 19.85 -1.60
CA ALA A 86 15.15 20.56 -0.37
C ALA A 86 16.14 21.72 -0.62
N PHE A 87 17.02 21.57 -1.59
CA PHE A 87 18.00 22.58 -1.94
C PHE A 87 17.49 23.59 -2.98
N LEU A 88 16.86 23.12 -4.07
CA LEU A 88 16.54 23.92 -5.25
C LEU A 88 15.25 24.74 -5.11
N LEU A 89 14.24 24.26 -4.38
CA LEU A 89 12.94 24.93 -4.26
C LEU A 89 13.11 26.33 -3.67
N GLY A 90 12.64 27.34 -4.40
CA GLY A 90 12.78 28.77 -4.06
C GLY A 90 14.19 29.36 -4.29
N ARG A 91 15.16 28.57 -4.83
CA ARG A 91 16.54 29.05 -5.16
C ARG A 91 16.89 28.88 -6.63
N ALA A 92 16.29 27.89 -7.29
CA ALA A 92 16.53 27.61 -8.70
C ALA A 92 15.32 28.08 -9.54
N PRO A 93 15.51 28.27 -10.87
CA PRO A 93 14.40 28.58 -11.78
C PRO A 93 13.32 27.47 -11.71
N THR A 94 12.05 27.89 -11.73
CA THR A 94 10.89 27.00 -11.63
C THR A 94 10.96 25.78 -12.58
N PRO A 95 11.36 25.90 -13.86
CA PRO A 95 11.46 24.74 -14.75
C PRO A 95 12.40 23.65 -14.25
N VAL A 96 13.52 24.03 -13.60
CA VAL A 96 14.48 23.06 -13.01
C VAL A 96 13.84 22.32 -11.84
N VAL A 97 13.13 23.06 -10.97
CA VAL A 97 12.41 22.47 -9.81
C VAL A 97 11.32 21.50 -10.30
N LEU A 98 10.56 21.88 -11.33
CA LEU A 98 9.53 21.01 -11.92
C LEU A 98 10.14 19.76 -12.58
N ALA A 99 11.26 19.88 -13.27
CA ALA A 99 11.96 18.71 -13.84
C ALA A 99 12.39 17.73 -12.75
N VAL A 100 12.97 18.22 -11.64
CA VAL A 100 13.31 17.39 -10.48
C VAL A 100 12.07 16.75 -9.86
N ALA A 101 10.96 17.50 -9.74
CA ALA A 101 9.71 16.99 -9.23
C ALA A 101 9.15 15.85 -10.10
N VAL A 102 9.16 16.00 -11.42
CA VAL A 102 8.72 14.96 -12.37
C VAL A 102 9.61 13.73 -12.29
N LEU A 103 10.92 13.88 -12.24
CA LEU A 103 11.87 12.75 -12.14
C LEU A 103 11.69 12.00 -10.83
N GLY A 104 11.62 12.70 -9.69
CA GLY A 104 11.39 12.09 -8.38
C GLY A 104 10.03 11.42 -8.28
N GLY A 105 8.99 12.09 -8.74
CA GLY A 105 7.63 11.55 -8.78
C GLY A 105 7.51 10.28 -9.64
N SER A 106 8.28 10.18 -10.73
CA SER A 106 8.32 8.97 -11.56
C SER A 106 8.82 7.73 -10.84
N CYS A 107 9.56 7.88 -9.73
CA CYS A 107 9.97 6.78 -8.86
C CYS A 107 8.83 6.32 -7.90
N GLY A 108 7.80 7.15 -7.67
CA GLY A 108 6.74 6.91 -6.70
C GLY A 108 6.03 5.55 -6.80
N PRO A 109 5.64 5.07 -7.97
CA PRO A 109 5.01 3.75 -8.12
C PRO A 109 5.88 2.60 -7.62
N MET A 110 7.20 2.73 -7.69
CA MET A 110 8.14 1.72 -7.16
C MET A 110 8.31 1.82 -5.64
N VAL A 111 8.27 3.04 -5.09
CA VAL A 111 8.28 3.30 -3.64
C VAL A 111 7.06 2.68 -2.96
N THR A 112 5.92 2.66 -3.65
CA THR A 112 4.65 2.12 -3.16
C THR A 112 4.44 0.68 -3.64
N GLY A 113 3.79 0.49 -4.77
CA GLY A 113 3.40 -0.81 -5.31
C GLY A 113 4.58 -1.74 -5.61
N GLY A 114 5.69 -1.18 -6.10
CA GLY A 114 6.89 -1.95 -6.40
C GLY A 114 7.46 -2.65 -5.17
N LEU A 115 7.59 -1.94 -4.03
CA LEU A 115 8.01 -2.55 -2.76
C LEU A 115 7.03 -3.63 -2.30
N SER A 116 5.71 -3.37 -2.31
CA SER A 116 4.70 -4.36 -1.92
C SER A 116 4.78 -5.65 -2.74
N SER A 117 5.23 -5.57 -3.99
CA SER A 117 5.39 -6.76 -4.85
C SER A 117 6.47 -7.73 -4.34
N LEU A 118 7.45 -7.25 -3.57
CA LEU A 118 8.56 -8.06 -3.02
C LEU A 118 8.09 -9.04 -1.93
N VAL A 119 6.99 -8.74 -1.23
CA VAL A 119 6.47 -9.61 -0.14
C VAL A 119 6.23 -11.03 -0.64
N ALA A 120 5.78 -11.19 -1.88
CA ALA A 120 5.53 -12.50 -2.49
C ALA A 120 6.79 -13.35 -2.64
N GLY A 121 7.96 -12.73 -2.80
CA GLY A 121 9.25 -13.41 -2.87
C GLY A 121 9.88 -13.66 -1.49
N LEU A 122 9.48 -12.88 -0.47
CA LEU A 122 10.03 -12.98 0.88
C LEU A 122 9.30 -13.99 1.77
N VAL A 123 8.00 -14.23 1.49
CA VAL A 123 7.15 -15.07 2.33
C VAL A 123 6.43 -16.12 1.46
N PRO A 124 6.51 -17.41 1.79
CA PRO A 124 5.84 -18.46 1.03
C PRO A 124 4.31 -18.29 1.04
N PRO A 125 3.60 -18.80 0.02
CA PRO A 125 2.13 -18.74 -0.06
C PRO A 125 1.47 -19.32 1.18
N GLY A 126 0.36 -18.72 1.63
CA GLY A 126 -0.45 -19.18 2.75
C GLY A 126 -0.69 -18.09 3.81
N PRO A 127 -1.21 -18.45 4.98
CA PRO A 127 -1.60 -17.52 6.03
C PRO A 127 -0.47 -16.58 6.50
N ALA A 128 0.80 -17.02 6.41
CA ALA A 128 1.94 -16.18 6.75
C ALA A 128 2.12 -15.01 5.76
N ARG A 129 1.94 -15.26 4.46
CA ARG A 129 1.98 -14.21 3.43
C ARG A 129 0.79 -13.27 3.57
N ASP A 130 -0.39 -13.79 3.89
CA ASP A 130 -1.58 -12.98 4.15
C ASP A 130 -1.36 -12.00 5.30
N ARG A 131 -0.76 -12.47 6.41
CA ARG A 131 -0.36 -11.61 7.53
C ARG A 131 0.72 -10.60 7.14
N ALA A 132 1.68 -10.99 6.31
CA ALA A 132 2.72 -10.08 5.82
C ALA A 132 2.12 -8.90 5.02
N TYR A 133 1.09 -9.15 4.20
CA TYR A 133 0.36 -8.06 3.53
C TYR A 133 -0.47 -7.20 4.48
N GLY A 134 -0.95 -7.76 5.59
CA GLY A 134 -1.56 -6.97 6.66
C GLY A 134 -0.54 -6.00 7.31
N TRP A 135 0.66 -6.48 7.59
CA TRP A 135 1.75 -5.64 8.09
C TRP A 135 2.20 -4.61 7.04
N ASP A 136 2.28 -5.01 5.78
CA ASP A 136 2.63 -4.10 4.68
C ASP A 136 1.60 -2.96 4.55
N ALA A 137 0.31 -3.28 4.59
CA ALA A 137 -0.77 -2.28 4.61
C ALA A 137 -0.67 -1.33 5.81
N SER A 138 -0.29 -1.86 6.98
CA SER A 138 -0.10 -1.04 8.19
C SER A 138 1.04 -0.01 8.04
N THR A 139 2.08 -0.31 7.25
CA THR A 139 3.14 0.68 7.00
C THR A 139 2.67 1.85 6.12
N TYR A 140 1.70 1.64 5.21
CA TYR A 140 1.05 2.74 4.46
C TYR A 140 0.27 3.65 5.41
N ASN A 141 -0.61 3.06 6.21
CA ASN A 141 -1.46 3.83 7.12
C ASN A 141 -0.63 4.51 8.21
N GLY A 142 0.42 3.83 8.72
CA GLY A 142 1.35 4.42 9.68
C GLY A 142 2.10 5.61 9.10
N ALA A 143 2.62 5.49 7.88
CA ALA A 143 3.31 6.58 7.20
C ALA A 143 2.38 7.76 6.90
N ALA A 144 1.14 7.49 6.44
CA ALA A 144 0.15 8.52 6.14
C ALA A 144 -0.23 9.37 7.37
N VAL A 145 -0.18 8.78 8.59
CA VAL A 145 -0.40 9.51 9.85
C VAL A 145 0.87 10.23 10.30
N THR A 146 1.98 9.50 10.37
CA THR A 146 3.18 9.97 11.07
C THR A 146 4.02 10.94 10.25
N ALA A 147 4.05 10.80 8.91
CA ALA A 147 4.92 11.62 8.09
C ALA A 147 4.45 13.09 8.01
N PRO A 148 3.18 13.42 7.68
CA PRO A 148 2.72 14.80 7.72
C PRO A 148 2.82 15.43 9.11
N ALA A 149 2.53 14.65 10.17
CA ALA A 149 2.65 15.12 11.54
C ALA A 149 4.11 15.47 11.89
N ALA A 150 5.06 14.60 11.55
CA ALA A 150 6.48 14.86 11.80
C ALA A 150 6.99 16.06 10.99
N VAL A 151 6.59 16.17 9.71
CA VAL A 151 6.94 17.32 8.88
C VAL A 151 6.42 18.61 9.47
N SER A 152 5.15 18.65 9.89
CA SER A 152 4.53 19.83 10.51
C SER A 152 5.21 20.20 11.82
N LEU A 153 5.53 19.19 12.65
CA LEU A 153 6.22 19.39 13.91
C LEU A 153 7.62 19.99 13.71
N VAL A 154 8.42 19.40 12.83
CA VAL A 154 9.76 19.89 12.53
C VAL A 154 9.72 21.31 11.94
N ALA A 155 8.76 21.59 11.05
CA ALA A 155 8.59 22.94 10.50
C ALA A 155 8.15 23.96 11.54
N ALA A 156 7.33 23.58 12.53
CA ALA A 156 6.88 24.46 13.60
C ALA A 156 8.01 24.89 14.56
N PHE A 157 9.02 24.04 14.77
CA PHE A 157 10.16 24.33 15.64
C PHE A 157 11.33 25.05 14.94
N GLY A 158 11.25 25.31 13.64
CA GLY A 158 12.35 25.96 12.93
C GLY A 158 11.97 26.38 11.53
N SER A 159 12.13 25.47 10.58
CA SER A 159 11.83 25.73 9.17
C SER A 159 11.46 24.44 8.44
N ALA A 160 10.90 24.55 7.23
CA ALA A 160 10.54 23.41 6.41
C ALA A 160 11.77 22.70 5.78
N GLY A 161 12.93 23.36 5.76
CA GLY A 161 14.17 22.76 5.24
C GLY A 161 14.58 21.48 5.97
N PRO A 162 14.72 21.47 7.31
CA PRO A 162 14.98 20.27 8.11
C PRO A 162 13.95 19.15 7.91
N ALA A 163 12.68 19.48 7.70
CA ALA A 163 11.66 18.48 7.39
C ALA A 163 11.96 17.74 6.07
N MET A 164 12.39 18.47 5.04
CA MET A 164 12.83 17.85 3.77
C MET A 164 14.07 16.97 3.95
N VAL A 165 15.02 17.38 4.80
CA VAL A 165 16.20 16.56 5.15
C VAL A 165 15.78 15.29 5.88
N LEU A 166 14.82 15.36 6.81
CA LEU A 166 14.25 14.18 7.47
C LEU A 166 13.65 13.19 6.44
N LEU A 167 12.91 13.69 5.46
CA LEU A 167 12.34 12.84 4.40
C LEU A 167 13.43 12.22 3.52
N ALA A 168 14.46 13.00 3.14
CA ALA A 168 15.61 12.49 2.39
C ALA A 168 16.37 11.41 3.18
N ALA A 169 16.63 11.63 4.48
CA ALA A 169 17.26 10.66 5.36
C ALA A 169 16.42 9.37 5.47
N SER A 170 15.11 9.49 5.59
CA SER A 170 14.20 8.34 5.59
C SER A 170 14.23 7.56 4.28
N GLY A 171 14.27 8.26 3.14
CA GLY A 171 14.44 7.64 1.82
C GLY A 171 15.80 6.95 1.67
N ALA A 172 16.89 7.55 2.16
CA ALA A 172 18.22 6.94 2.18
C ALA A 172 18.25 5.68 3.05
N LEU A 173 17.64 5.72 4.23
CA LEU A 173 17.48 4.55 5.09
C LEU A 173 16.70 3.43 4.37
N ALA A 174 15.64 3.78 3.66
CA ALA A 174 14.87 2.82 2.88
C ALA A 174 15.73 2.15 1.78
N ALA A 175 16.53 2.93 1.05
CA ALA A 175 17.45 2.41 0.02
C ALA A 175 18.51 1.50 0.64
N ALA A 176 19.12 1.89 1.77
CA ALA A 176 20.11 1.09 2.48
C ALA A 176 19.52 -0.24 2.98
N LEU A 177 18.34 -0.21 3.58
CA LEU A 177 17.64 -1.42 4.03
C LEU A 177 17.23 -2.31 2.85
N ALA A 178 16.74 -1.70 1.75
CA ALA A 178 16.40 -2.43 0.53
C ALA A 178 17.62 -3.15 -0.07
N ALA A 179 18.81 -2.56 0.01
CA ALA A 179 20.05 -3.20 -0.46
C ALA A 179 20.39 -4.49 0.29
N THR A 180 19.92 -4.65 1.52
CA THR A 180 20.15 -5.86 2.37
C THR A 180 19.08 -6.93 2.24
N LEU A 181 18.01 -6.70 1.46
CA LEU A 181 16.94 -7.68 1.30
C LEU A 181 17.41 -8.90 0.48
N PRO A 182 16.89 -10.09 0.80
CA PRO A 182 17.10 -11.27 -0.01
C PRO A 182 16.22 -11.19 -1.28
N TYR A 183 16.76 -10.65 -2.34
CA TYR A 183 16.09 -10.71 -3.64
C TYR A 183 16.23 -12.13 -4.20
N ALA A 184 15.12 -12.69 -4.69
CA ALA A 184 15.19 -13.92 -5.44
C ALA A 184 16.12 -13.70 -6.65
N ASN A 185 17.13 -14.56 -6.83
CA ASN A 185 17.88 -14.57 -8.06
C ASN A 185 16.88 -14.79 -9.20
N PRO A 186 16.94 -13.99 -10.28
CA PRO A 186 16.21 -14.36 -11.48
C PRO A 186 16.67 -15.77 -11.84
N GLY A 187 15.76 -16.73 -11.76
CA GLY A 187 16.00 -18.10 -12.23
C GLY A 187 16.54 -18.07 -13.66
N PRO A 188 17.01 -19.22 -14.21
CA PRO A 188 17.39 -19.28 -15.62
C PRO A 188 16.28 -18.59 -16.39
N GLY A 189 16.67 -17.60 -17.20
CA GLY A 189 15.71 -16.72 -17.88
C GLY A 189 14.64 -17.53 -18.62
N PRO A 190 13.49 -16.94 -18.98
CA PRO A 190 12.44 -17.67 -19.66
C PRO A 190 13.05 -18.51 -20.77
N ALA A 191 12.59 -19.75 -20.90
CA ALA A 191 13.04 -20.65 -21.97
C ALA A 191 13.09 -19.90 -23.31
N PRO A 192 14.06 -20.18 -24.20
CA PRO A 192 14.10 -19.55 -25.51
C PRO A 192 12.73 -19.67 -26.17
N GLY A 193 12.10 -18.53 -26.51
CA GLY A 193 10.74 -18.48 -27.05
C GLY A 193 9.60 -18.21 -26.06
N ALA A 194 9.82 -18.21 -24.74
CA ALA A 194 8.79 -17.81 -23.79
C ALA A 194 8.48 -16.30 -23.91
N PRO A 195 7.20 -15.88 -23.92
CA PRO A 195 6.82 -14.48 -24.00
C PRO A 195 7.37 -13.71 -22.81
N ARG A 196 8.29 -12.75 -23.06
CA ARG A 196 8.69 -11.80 -22.02
C ARG A 196 7.51 -10.91 -21.66
N ALA A 197 7.35 -10.58 -20.38
CA ALA A 197 6.34 -9.63 -19.94
C ALA A 197 6.42 -8.35 -20.77
N GLY A 198 5.42 -8.14 -21.64
CA GLY A 198 5.29 -6.94 -22.47
C GLY A 198 5.03 -5.70 -21.60
N LEU A 199 5.19 -4.50 -22.17
CA LEU A 199 4.82 -3.25 -21.47
C LEU A 199 3.37 -3.26 -20.98
N GLY A 200 2.47 -3.89 -21.75
CA GLY A 200 1.05 -4.00 -21.42
C GLY A 200 0.64 -5.24 -20.63
N SER A 201 1.58 -6.13 -20.24
CA SER A 201 1.20 -7.41 -19.60
C SER A 201 0.49 -7.20 -18.25
N GLY A 202 0.90 -6.19 -17.47
CA GLY A 202 0.21 -5.82 -16.23
C GLY A 202 -1.20 -5.30 -16.48
N LEU A 203 -1.38 -4.43 -17.47
CA LEU A 203 -2.69 -3.91 -17.87
C LEU A 203 -3.58 -5.04 -18.40
N ALA A 204 -3.04 -5.90 -19.25
CA ALA A 204 -3.74 -7.07 -19.74
C ALA A 204 -4.15 -8.03 -18.61
N ALA A 205 -3.29 -8.22 -17.60
CA ALA A 205 -3.62 -9.03 -16.43
C ALA A 205 -4.74 -8.37 -15.59
N LEU A 206 -4.67 -7.06 -15.35
CA LEU A 206 -5.72 -6.31 -14.65
C LEU A 206 -7.08 -6.41 -15.34
N TRP A 207 -7.08 -6.46 -16.68
CA TRP A 207 -8.33 -6.53 -17.45
C TRP A 207 -8.85 -7.96 -17.61
N ARG A 208 -7.97 -8.93 -17.89
CA ARG A 208 -8.36 -10.32 -18.19
C ARG A 208 -8.62 -11.15 -16.95
N VAL A 209 -7.91 -10.90 -15.85
CA VAL A 209 -8.10 -11.63 -14.59
C VAL A 209 -9.24 -11.01 -13.82
N ARG A 210 -10.34 -11.74 -13.67
CA ARG A 210 -11.59 -11.28 -13.05
C ARG A 210 -11.39 -10.65 -11.67
N GLU A 211 -10.63 -11.30 -10.81
CA GLU A 211 -10.37 -10.88 -9.44
C GLU A 211 -9.56 -9.58 -9.41
N LEU A 212 -8.58 -9.44 -10.29
CA LEU A 212 -7.79 -8.22 -10.44
C LEU A 212 -8.63 -7.07 -11.00
N ARG A 213 -9.46 -7.36 -12.01
CA ARG A 213 -10.39 -6.38 -12.58
C ARG A 213 -11.39 -5.88 -11.53
N ALA A 214 -12.02 -6.81 -10.79
CA ALA A 214 -13.01 -6.48 -9.77
C ALA A 214 -12.43 -5.59 -8.68
N VAL A 215 -11.28 -5.96 -8.10
CA VAL A 215 -10.67 -5.18 -7.03
C VAL A 215 -10.11 -3.86 -7.55
N THR A 216 -9.54 -3.82 -8.75
CA THR A 216 -8.92 -2.59 -9.29
C THR A 216 -9.99 -1.57 -9.66
N SER A 217 -11.05 -1.94 -10.38
CA SER A 217 -12.14 -1.02 -10.73
C SER A 217 -12.84 -0.49 -9.49
N ALA A 218 -13.16 -1.36 -8.53
CA ALA A 218 -13.82 -0.97 -7.28
C ALA A 218 -12.94 -0.03 -6.44
N THR A 219 -11.67 -0.38 -6.23
CA THR A 219 -10.77 0.49 -5.44
C THR A 219 -10.48 1.81 -6.16
N THR A 220 -10.39 1.86 -7.47
CA THR A 220 -10.26 3.10 -8.23
C THR A 220 -11.46 4.01 -7.96
N LEU A 221 -12.69 3.47 -8.03
CA LEU A 221 -13.91 4.24 -7.73
C LEU A 221 -13.95 4.70 -6.26
N ALA A 222 -13.63 3.82 -5.31
CA ALA A 222 -13.57 4.16 -3.88
C ALA A 222 -12.58 5.29 -3.59
N PHE A 223 -11.40 5.27 -4.25
CA PHE A 223 -10.36 6.28 -4.04
C PHE A 223 -10.68 7.65 -4.64
N VAL A 224 -11.60 7.77 -5.60
CA VAL A 224 -12.19 9.06 -5.97
C VAL A 224 -12.85 9.69 -4.74
N GLY A 225 -13.64 8.91 -3.98
CA GLY A 225 -14.25 9.39 -2.74
C GLY A 225 -13.22 9.74 -1.65
N ILE A 226 -12.26 8.86 -1.40
CA ILE A 226 -11.22 9.08 -0.36
C ILE A 226 -10.37 10.32 -0.68
N GLY A 227 -10.04 10.57 -1.95
CA GLY A 227 -9.31 11.77 -2.35
C GLY A 227 -10.06 13.08 -2.09
N ALA A 228 -11.39 13.05 -2.14
CA ALA A 228 -12.26 14.18 -1.82
C ALA A 228 -12.38 14.42 -0.30
N LEU A 229 -12.07 13.43 0.53
CA LEU A 229 -12.41 13.41 1.95
C LEU A 229 -11.71 14.53 2.74
N THR A 230 -10.46 14.86 2.42
CA THR A 230 -9.68 15.88 3.14
C THR A 230 -10.33 17.26 3.03
N THR A 231 -10.63 17.70 1.82
CA THR A 231 -11.29 19.00 1.60
C THR A 231 -12.69 19.01 2.21
N THR A 232 -13.44 17.92 2.03
CA THR A 232 -14.78 17.78 2.61
C THR A 232 -14.75 17.83 4.14
N ALA A 233 -13.76 17.21 4.78
CA ALA A 233 -13.59 17.25 6.24
C ALA A 233 -13.33 18.67 6.75
N VAL A 234 -12.54 19.47 6.02
CA VAL A 234 -12.31 20.89 6.35
C VAL A 234 -13.60 21.70 6.26
N LEU A 235 -14.34 21.54 5.16
CA LEU A 235 -15.60 22.24 4.94
C LEU A 235 -16.64 21.84 6.00
N LEU A 236 -16.77 20.54 6.29
CA LEU A 236 -17.71 20.03 7.31
C LEU A 236 -17.37 20.54 8.71
N ALA A 237 -16.11 20.50 9.12
CA ALA A 237 -15.68 20.99 10.42
C ALA A 237 -15.94 22.49 10.58
N THR A 238 -15.76 23.28 9.51
CA THR A 238 -16.06 24.71 9.51
C THR A 238 -17.55 24.98 9.73
N THR A 239 -18.45 24.22 9.06
CA THR A 239 -19.90 24.36 9.28
C THR A 239 -20.37 23.91 10.66
N LEU A 240 -19.60 23.01 11.29
CA LEU A 240 -19.84 22.59 12.70
C LEU A 240 -19.20 23.55 13.74
N GLY A 241 -18.79 24.75 13.31
CA GLY A 241 -18.24 25.79 14.19
C GLY A 241 -16.82 25.55 14.69
N SER A 242 -16.06 24.67 14.02
CA SER A 242 -14.67 24.34 14.39
C SER A 242 -13.71 24.62 13.21
N PRO A 243 -13.37 25.87 12.95
CA PRO A 243 -12.33 26.19 11.97
C PRO A 243 -11.02 25.46 12.33
N GLY A 244 -10.45 24.72 11.40
CA GLY A 244 -9.28 23.86 11.68
C GLY A 244 -9.59 22.44 12.17
N GLY A 245 -10.82 22.12 12.55
CA GLY A 245 -11.24 20.77 12.96
C GLY A 245 -11.13 19.71 11.88
N GLY A 246 -11.01 20.09 10.60
CA GLY A 246 -10.80 19.17 9.49
C GLY A 246 -9.55 18.29 9.67
N GLY A 247 -8.48 18.82 10.26
CA GLY A 247 -7.29 18.05 10.61
C GLY A 247 -7.58 16.98 11.67
N VAL A 248 -8.43 17.29 12.65
CA VAL A 248 -8.86 16.32 13.68
C VAL A 248 -9.65 15.17 13.04
N LEU A 249 -10.58 15.49 12.13
CA LEU A 249 -11.36 14.48 11.42
C LEU A 249 -10.47 13.55 10.59
N MET A 250 -9.52 14.11 9.84
CA MET A 250 -8.59 13.31 9.02
C MET A 250 -7.62 12.49 9.87
N THR A 251 -7.16 13.03 11.01
CA THR A 251 -6.34 12.27 11.96
C THR A 251 -7.13 11.11 12.56
N ALA A 252 -8.39 11.33 12.94
CA ALA A 252 -9.27 10.29 13.44
C ALA A 252 -9.48 9.18 12.41
N PHE A 253 -9.74 9.54 11.14
CA PHE A 253 -9.83 8.58 10.04
C PHE A 253 -8.53 7.78 9.85
N ALA A 254 -7.40 8.45 9.82
CA ALA A 254 -6.10 7.82 9.59
C ALA A 254 -5.70 6.88 10.76
N LEU A 255 -5.93 7.26 12.01
CA LEU A 255 -5.75 6.40 13.18
C LEU A 255 -6.70 5.19 13.14
N GLY A 256 -7.95 5.42 12.74
CA GLY A 256 -8.90 4.35 12.48
C GLY A 256 -8.39 3.37 11.42
N ALA A 257 -7.92 3.87 10.27
CA ALA A 257 -7.40 3.05 9.19
C ALA A 257 -6.16 2.24 9.60
N LEU A 258 -5.27 2.83 10.39
CA LEU A 258 -4.14 2.12 10.99
C LEU A 258 -4.63 0.99 11.91
N THR A 259 -5.55 1.29 12.82
CA THR A 259 -6.13 0.30 13.74
C THR A 259 -6.83 -0.83 12.97
N GLY A 260 -7.65 -0.48 11.97
CA GLY A 260 -8.35 -1.46 11.13
C GLY A 260 -7.40 -2.37 10.35
N SER A 261 -6.31 -1.84 9.79
CA SER A 261 -5.31 -2.64 9.09
C SER A 261 -4.53 -3.55 10.04
N LEU A 262 -4.25 -3.08 11.26
CA LEU A 262 -3.53 -3.85 12.27
C LEU A 262 -4.38 -4.96 12.90
N THR A 263 -5.68 -4.81 12.99
CA THR A 263 -6.61 -5.76 13.60
C THR A 263 -7.35 -6.58 12.56
N LEU A 264 -8.31 -5.97 11.86
CA LEU A 264 -9.18 -6.64 10.89
C LEU A 264 -8.42 -7.09 9.63
N GLY A 265 -7.41 -6.34 9.20
CA GLY A 265 -6.58 -6.70 8.06
C GLY A 265 -5.81 -8.02 8.25
N ARG A 266 -5.59 -8.46 9.49
CA ARG A 266 -4.92 -9.73 9.81
C ARG A 266 -5.83 -10.94 9.82
N ILE A 267 -7.13 -10.78 9.68
CA ILE A 267 -8.08 -11.88 9.64
C ILE A 267 -7.90 -12.64 8.33
N THR A 268 -7.19 -13.77 8.41
CA THR A 268 -6.87 -14.61 7.24
C THR A 268 -7.98 -15.59 6.87
N SER A 269 -8.92 -15.82 7.78
CA SER A 269 -10.06 -16.71 7.57
C SER A 269 -11.08 -16.17 6.54
N VAL A 270 -11.15 -14.85 6.38
CA VAL A 270 -12.06 -14.20 5.43
C VAL A 270 -11.42 -14.14 4.05
N PRO A 271 -12.11 -14.61 2.99
CA PRO A 271 -11.64 -14.45 1.60
C PRO A 271 -11.40 -12.97 1.28
N PRO A 272 -10.26 -12.62 0.63
CA PRO A 272 -9.89 -11.22 0.46
C PRO A 272 -10.90 -10.41 -0.37
N GLY A 273 -11.57 -11.01 -1.36
CA GLY A 273 -12.65 -10.34 -2.11
C GLY A 273 -13.87 -10.00 -1.26
N ARG A 274 -14.21 -10.83 -0.26
CA ARG A 274 -15.28 -10.54 0.70
C ARG A 274 -14.87 -9.42 1.66
N LEU A 275 -13.61 -9.47 2.14
CA LEU A 275 -13.05 -8.45 3.00
C LEU A 275 -13.04 -7.07 2.31
N ALA A 276 -12.62 -7.01 1.03
CA ALA A 276 -12.63 -5.76 0.27
C ALA A 276 -14.04 -5.16 0.13
N ARG A 277 -15.04 -5.99 -0.18
CA ARG A 277 -16.43 -5.53 -0.31
C ARG A 277 -16.98 -5.00 1.01
N TRP A 278 -16.77 -5.72 2.09
CA TRP A 278 -17.24 -5.29 3.41
C TRP A 278 -16.53 -4.04 3.90
N ALA A 279 -15.24 -3.92 3.65
CA ALA A 279 -14.49 -2.71 3.96
C ALA A 279 -15.10 -1.48 3.27
N MET A 280 -15.28 -1.53 1.94
CA MET A 280 -15.90 -0.43 1.19
C MET A 280 -17.33 -0.13 1.67
N ALA A 281 -18.18 -1.16 1.83
CA ALA A 281 -19.55 -0.98 2.26
C ALA A 281 -19.65 -0.38 3.67
N ALA A 282 -18.87 -0.89 4.62
CA ALA A 282 -18.86 -0.42 6.00
C ALA A 282 -18.27 1.01 6.10
N THR A 283 -17.24 1.35 5.31
CA THR A 283 -16.73 2.72 5.19
C THR A 283 -17.83 3.66 4.69
N GLY A 284 -18.58 3.25 3.65
CA GLY A 284 -19.70 4.03 3.13
C GLY A 284 -20.79 4.27 4.17
N VAL A 285 -21.17 3.23 4.92
CA VAL A 285 -22.17 3.35 6.01
C VAL A 285 -21.68 4.28 7.12
N ALA A 286 -20.42 4.14 7.55
CA ALA A 286 -19.86 5.00 8.59
C ALA A 286 -19.77 6.47 8.15
N LEU A 287 -19.39 6.74 6.89
CA LEU A 287 -19.41 8.10 6.33
C LEU A 287 -20.83 8.63 6.19
N THR A 288 -21.82 7.80 5.84
CA THR A 288 -23.23 8.23 5.85
C THR A 288 -23.64 8.69 7.24
N ALA A 289 -23.28 7.95 8.29
CA ALA A 289 -23.53 8.38 9.66
C ALA A 289 -22.82 9.69 10.00
N ALA A 290 -21.58 9.86 9.55
CA ALA A 290 -20.80 11.09 9.76
C ALA A 290 -21.46 12.35 9.16
N ALA A 291 -22.20 12.22 8.05
CA ALA A 291 -22.89 13.33 7.40
C ALA A 291 -24.00 13.97 8.27
N PHE A 292 -24.53 13.23 9.23
CA PHE A 292 -25.64 13.67 10.07
C PHE A 292 -25.25 13.94 11.53
N THR A 293 -23.96 13.94 11.85
CA THR A 293 -23.47 14.22 13.20
C THR A 293 -23.58 15.72 13.53
N PRO A 294 -24.08 16.09 14.74
CA PRO A 294 -24.29 17.49 15.10
C PRO A 294 -23.06 18.19 15.66
N SER A 295 -21.94 17.51 15.85
CA SER A 295 -20.73 18.08 16.46
C SER A 295 -19.45 17.48 15.89
N VAL A 296 -18.36 18.23 15.89
CA VAL A 296 -17.05 17.79 15.41
C VAL A 296 -16.55 16.55 16.15
N THR A 297 -16.83 16.44 17.44
CA THR A 297 -16.42 15.26 18.24
C THR A 297 -17.13 13.99 17.76
N LEU A 298 -18.43 14.02 17.56
CA LEU A 298 -19.18 12.86 17.03
C LEU A 298 -18.79 12.55 15.58
N THR A 299 -18.54 13.58 14.78
CA THR A 299 -18.00 13.45 13.43
C THR A 299 -16.63 12.76 13.45
N ALA A 300 -15.75 13.14 14.37
CA ALA A 300 -14.42 12.51 14.52
C ALA A 300 -14.54 11.02 14.89
N VAL A 301 -15.47 10.66 15.78
CA VAL A 301 -15.75 9.25 16.11
C VAL A 301 -16.25 8.49 14.87
N ALA A 302 -17.15 9.07 14.08
CA ALA A 302 -17.65 8.46 12.85
C ALA A 302 -16.56 8.33 11.78
N PHE A 303 -15.66 9.33 11.65
CA PHE A 303 -14.49 9.28 10.79
C PHE A 303 -13.50 8.20 11.24
N ALA A 304 -13.26 8.07 12.56
CA ALA A 304 -12.44 6.99 13.09
C ALA A 304 -13.04 5.61 12.76
N ALA A 305 -14.35 5.45 12.93
CA ALA A 305 -15.06 4.21 12.57
C ALA A 305 -14.97 3.94 11.04
N ALA A 306 -15.14 4.96 10.20
CA ALA A 306 -14.95 4.85 8.76
C ALA A 306 -13.53 4.41 8.42
N GLY A 307 -12.52 4.99 9.07
CA GLY A 307 -11.13 4.58 8.93
C GLY A 307 -10.90 3.12 9.34
N VAL A 308 -11.42 2.67 10.49
CA VAL A 308 -11.32 1.26 10.93
C VAL A 308 -11.87 0.32 9.86
N CYS A 309 -12.94 0.71 9.20
CA CYS A 309 -13.54 -0.07 8.12
C CYS A 309 -12.70 -0.03 6.83
N ASP A 310 -12.08 1.12 6.49
CA ASP A 310 -11.26 1.30 5.27
C ASP A 310 -9.91 0.57 5.37
N GLY A 311 -9.28 0.54 6.56
CA GLY A 311 -7.95 -0.05 6.75
C GLY A 311 -7.77 -1.45 6.15
N PRO A 312 -8.71 -2.39 6.33
CA PRO A 312 -8.65 -3.74 5.75
C PRO A 312 -8.69 -3.78 4.22
N LEU A 313 -9.22 -2.74 3.55
CA LEU A 313 -9.34 -2.69 2.09
C LEU A 313 -7.98 -2.79 1.41
N LEU A 314 -6.98 -2.07 1.93
CA LEU A 314 -5.63 -2.13 1.38
C LEU A 314 -5.04 -3.54 1.53
N THR A 315 -5.16 -4.15 2.71
CA THR A 315 -4.71 -5.53 2.96
C THR A 315 -5.37 -6.52 1.98
N ALA A 316 -6.69 -6.43 1.84
CA ALA A 316 -7.43 -7.28 0.91
C ALA A 316 -6.98 -7.10 -0.54
N THR A 317 -6.76 -5.85 -0.96
CA THR A 317 -6.27 -5.51 -2.30
C THR A 317 -4.89 -6.11 -2.58
N LEU A 318 -3.95 -5.97 -1.64
CA LEU A 318 -2.59 -6.52 -1.77
C LEU A 318 -2.61 -8.06 -1.81
N ARG A 319 -3.46 -8.71 -1.01
CA ARG A 319 -3.66 -10.17 -1.04
C ARG A 319 -4.20 -10.65 -2.38
N ILE A 320 -5.24 -9.98 -2.92
CA ILE A 320 -5.80 -10.32 -4.24
C ILE A 320 -4.74 -10.17 -5.34
N ARG A 321 -4.00 -9.05 -5.35
CA ARG A 321 -2.92 -8.84 -6.32
C ARG A 321 -1.84 -9.90 -6.21
N SER A 322 -1.44 -10.27 -5.00
CA SER A 322 -0.43 -11.32 -4.78
C SER A 322 -0.88 -12.70 -5.23
N GLU A 323 -2.16 -13.01 -5.04
CA GLU A 323 -2.72 -14.32 -5.34
C GLU A 323 -3.00 -14.53 -6.83
N PHE A 324 -3.49 -13.49 -7.50
CA PHE A 324 -4.01 -13.60 -8.86
C PHE A 324 -3.13 -12.97 -9.94
N ALA A 325 -2.14 -12.14 -9.57
CA ALA A 325 -1.23 -11.59 -10.56
C ALA A 325 -0.28 -12.67 -11.08
N PRO A 326 -0.12 -12.80 -12.44
CA PRO A 326 0.93 -13.62 -13.03
C PRO A 326 2.31 -13.22 -12.48
N GLU A 327 3.19 -14.20 -12.27
CA GLU A 327 4.50 -13.91 -11.65
C GLU A 327 5.31 -12.88 -12.43
N GLU A 328 5.32 -13.02 -13.73
CA GLU A 328 6.03 -12.15 -14.68
C GLU A 328 5.45 -10.73 -14.76
N ALA A 329 4.15 -10.56 -14.45
CA ALA A 329 3.46 -9.27 -14.46
C ALA A 329 3.19 -8.69 -13.05
N ARG A 330 3.58 -9.40 -11.98
CA ARG A 330 3.21 -9.06 -10.61
C ARG A 330 3.58 -7.63 -10.23
N THR A 331 4.82 -7.24 -10.46
CA THR A 331 5.28 -5.88 -10.16
C THR A 331 4.50 -4.83 -10.94
N GLN A 332 4.17 -5.09 -12.23
CA GLN A 332 3.34 -4.20 -13.03
C GLN A 332 1.92 -4.06 -12.45
N VAL A 333 1.30 -5.16 -12.03
CA VAL A 333 -0.04 -5.15 -11.40
C VAL A 333 -0.04 -4.31 -10.12
N PHE A 334 1.00 -4.43 -9.30
CA PHE A 334 1.13 -3.65 -8.06
C PHE A 334 1.38 -2.18 -8.33
N THR A 335 2.29 -1.82 -9.23
CA THR A 335 2.60 -0.43 -9.57
C THR A 335 1.45 0.26 -10.28
N LEU A 336 0.81 -0.39 -11.25
CA LEU A 336 -0.40 0.11 -11.92
C LEU A 336 -1.52 0.38 -10.93
N GLY A 337 -1.78 -0.57 -10.04
CA GLY A 337 -2.80 -0.40 -9.05
C GLY A 337 -2.50 0.72 -8.04
N ALA A 338 -1.24 0.97 -7.71
CA ALA A 338 -0.85 2.12 -6.89
C ALA A 338 -1.04 3.44 -7.67
N GLY A 339 -0.60 3.49 -8.93
CA GLY A 339 -0.79 4.67 -9.80
C GLY A 339 -2.25 5.03 -10.00
N LEU A 340 -3.11 4.05 -10.29
CA LEU A 340 -4.56 4.27 -10.45
C LEU A 340 -5.22 4.83 -9.19
N LYS A 341 -4.80 4.39 -8.00
CA LYS A 341 -5.28 4.94 -6.72
C LYS A 341 -4.94 6.42 -6.58
N VAL A 342 -3.68 6.79 -6.85
CA VAL A 342 -3.22 8.19 -6.75
C VAL A 342 -4.00 9.07 -7.73
N THR A 343 -4.17 8.62 -8.97
CA THR A 343 -4.95 9.34 -9.99
C THR A 343 -6.40 9.52 -9.56
N ALA A 344 -7.04 8.45 -9.08
CA ALA A 344 -8.42 8.50 -8.63
C ALA A 344 -8.59 9.46 -7.44
N ALA A 345 -7.67 9.43 -6.48
CA ALA A 345 -7.68 10.35 -5.35
C ALA A 345 -7.49 11.81 -5.79
N SER A 346 -6.59 12.07 -6.74
CA SER A 346 -6.39 13.41 -7.30
C SER A 346 -7.63 13.90 -8.05
N THR A 347 -8.31 13.01 -8.79
CA THR A 347 -9.59 13.33 -9.45
C THR A 347 -10.66 13.70 -8.43
N GLY A 348 -10.78 12.94 -7.35
CA GLY A 348 -11.73 13.24 -6.28
C GLY A 348 -11.47 14.57 -5.59
N ALA A 349 -10.21 14.89 -5.31
CA ALA A 349 -9.81 16.17 -4.75
C ALA A 349 -10.16 17.33 -5.69
N ALA A 350 -9.97 17.18 -6.99
CA ALA A 350 -10.37 18.18 -7.98
C ALA A 350 -11.90 18.35 -8.05
N LEU A 351 -12.65 17.25 -8.08
CA LEU A 351 -14.12 17.28 -8.15
C LEU A 351 -14.73 17.97 -6.92
N VAL A 352 -14.23 17.71 -5.72
CA VAL A 352 -14.73 18.39 -4.52
C VAL A 352 -14.34 19.87 -4.50
N GLY A 353 -13.18 20.22 -5.08
CA GLY A 353 -12.80 21.63 -5.27
C GLY A 353 -13.82 22.39 -6.14
N LEU A 354 -14.28 21.77 -7.23
CA LEU A 354 -15.33 22.33 -8.08
C LEU A 354 -16.71 22.38 -7.41
N ALA A 355 -16.98 21.44 -6.49
CA ALA A 355 -18.24 21.34 -5.77
C ALA A 355 -18.20 22.01 -4.38
N ALA A 356 -17.18 22.80 -4.06
CA ALA A 356 -16.97 23.36 -2.71
C ALA A 356 -18.09 24.31 -2.23
N ALA A 357 -18.93 24.82 -3.14
CA ALA A 357 -20.12 25.59 -2.81
C ALA A 357 -21.31 24.74 -2.31
N ALA A 358 -21.27 23.42 -2.51
CA ALA A 358 -22.31 22.53 -2.04
C ALA A 358 -22.24 22.34 -0.51
N PRO A 359 -23.37 22.09 0.16
CA PRO A 359 -23.37 21.78 1.59
C PRO A 359 -22.45 20.60 1.92
N PRO A 360 -21.54 20.72 2.92
CA PRO A 360 -20.52 19.70 3.17
C PRO A 360 -21.08 18.31 3.49
N TRP A 361 -22.26 18.22 4.13
CA TRP A 361 -22.91 16.94 4.39
C TRP A 361 -23.30 16.20 3.10
N ILE A 362 -23.66 16.92 2.03
CA ILE A 362 -23.92 16.33 0.69
C ILE A 362 -22.63 15.77 0.10
N LEU A 363 -21.51 16.47 0.26
CA LEU A 363 -20.21 15.99 -0.19
C LEU A 363 -19.80 14.70 0.53
N VAL A 364 -20.03 14.62 1.85
CA VAL A 364 -19.80 13.38 2.62
C VAL A 364 -20.68 12.25 2.11
N LEU A 365 -21.98 12.52 1.87
CA LEU A 365 -22.90 11.52 1.30
C LEU A 365 -22.47 11.08 -0.12
N ALA A 366 -21.96 11.97 -0.94
CA ALA A 366 -21.42 11.63 -2.26
C ALA A 366 -20.20 10.68 -2.12
N ILE A 367 -19.30 10.96 -1.19
CA ILE A 367 -18.17 10.07 -0.88
C ILE A 367 -18.67 8.71 -0.38
N ALA A 368 -19.64 8.69 0.52
CA ALA A 368 -20.27 7.47 1.03
C ALA A 368 -20.91 6.65 -0.10
N ALA A 369 -21.64 7.32 -1.00
CA ALA A 369 -22.25 6.68 -2.16
C ALA A 369 -21.20 6.07 -3.11
N LEU A 370 -20.06 6.72 -3.31
CA LEU A 370 -18.94 6.17 -4.09
C LEU A 370 -18.37 4.90 -3.44
N GLN A 371 -18.28 4.83 -2.10
CA GLN A 371 -17.85 3.63 -1.38
C GLN A 371 -18.84 2.48 -1.56
N LEU A 372 -20.13 2.74 -1.41
CA LEU A 372 -21.20 1.76 -1.60
C LEU A 372 -21.26 1.28 -3.06
N ALA A 373 -21.17 2.22 -4.02
CA ALA A 373 -21.10 1.90 -5.44
C ALA A 373 -19.87 1.06 -5.78
N ALA A 374 -18.72 1.33 -5.16
CA ALA A 374 -17.52 0.52 -5.32
C ALA A 374 -17.70 -0.92 -4.81
N ALA A 375 -18.37 -1.11 -3.67
CA ALA A 375 -18.70 -2.43 -3.13
C ALA A 375 -19.66 -3.20 -4.07
N LEU A 376 -20.64 -2.53 -4.64
CA LEU A 376 -21.56 -3.08 -5.63
C LEU A 376 -20.83 -3.42 -6.94
N LEU A 377 -20.00 -2.51 -7.43
CA LEU A 377 -19.18 -2.72 -8.63
C LEU A 377 -18.28 -3.95 -8.47
N HIS A 378 -17.61 -4.08 -7.32
CA HIS A 378 -16.79 -5.26 -7.04
C HIS A 378 -17.64 -6.53 -7.13
N THR A 379 -18.85 -6.53 -6.59
CA THR A 379 -19.76 -7.69 -6.62
C THR A 379 -20.19 -8.00 -8.04
N ALA A 380 -20.62 -6.99 -8.80
CA ALA A 380 -21.07 -7.13 -10.18
C ALA A 380 -19.95 -7.69 -11.08
N VAL A 381 -18.76 -7.09 -11.02
CA VAL A 381 -17.61 -7.54 -11.84
C VAL A 381 -17.14 -8.94 -11.42
N ALA A 382 -17.21 -9.27 -10.13
CA ALA A 382 -16.87 -10.61 -9.64
C ALA A 382 -17.90 -11.67 -10.03
N ALA A 383 -19.18 -11.31 -10.26
CA ALA A 383 -20.23 -12.22 -10.69
C ALA A 383 -20.20 -12.48 -12.21
N HIS A 384 -19.89 -11.45 -13.03
CA HIS A 384 -19.93 -11.51 -14.48
C HIS A 384 -18.57 -11.88 -15.09
N GLY A 385 -18.26 -13.15 -15.19
CA GLY A 385 -17.07 -13.66 -15.90
C GLY A 385 -17.01 -15.18 -15.83
N PRO A 386 -16.42 -15.86 -16.84
CA PRO A 386 -16.25 -17.30 -16.79
C PRO A 386 -15.52 -17.66 -15.50
N ALA A 387 -16.13 -18.52 -14.69
CA ALA A 387 -15.47 -19.11 -13.54
C ALA A 387 -14.19 -19.75 -14.06
N ARG A 388 -13.03 -19.25 -13.64
CA ARG A 388 -11.79 -19.97 -13.90
C ARG A 388 -11.95 -21.31 -13.20
N ALA A 389 -12.01 -22.38 -13.97
CA ALA A 389 -11.95 -23.73 -13.40
C ALA A 389 -10.81 -23.71 -12.41
N ALA A 390 -11.15 -23.92 -11.13
CA ALA A 390 -10.16 -23.94 -10.08
C ALA A 390 -9.10 -24.94 -10.51
N ASP A 391 -7.85 -24.49 -10.66
CA ASP A 391 -6.73 -25.38 -10.99
C ASP A 391 -6.77 -26.54 -9.98
N PRO A 392 -7.09 -27.78 -10.43
CA PRO A 392 -7.27 -28.92 -9.52
C PRO A 392 -6.04 -29.13 -8.66
N GLY A 393 -4.84 -28.78 -9.18
CA GLY A 393 -3.58 -28.85 -8.44
C GLY A 393 -3.51 -27.84 -7.29
N ARG A 394 -4.01 -26.61 -7.47
CA ARG A 394 -4.03 -25.59 -6.40
C ARG A 394 -5.09 -25.87 -5.34
N VAL A 395 -6.25 -26.44 -5.72
CA VAL A 395 -7.29 -26.86 -4.79
C VAL A 395 -6.78 -28.04 -3.95
N ALA A 396 -6.14 -29.03 -4.58
CA ALA A 396 -5.55 -30.18 -3.89
C ALA A 396 -4.38 -29.75 -2.98
N ALA A 397 -3.52 -28.81 -3.40
CA ALA A 397 -2.43 -28.28 -2.58
C ALA A 397 -2.95 -27.51 -1.35
N ARG A 398 -4.00 -26.70 -1.48
CA ARG A 398 -4.67 -26.03 -0.37
C ARG A 398 -5.36 -27.00 0.59
N ALA A 399 -6.01 -28.04 0.05
CA ALA A 399 -6.63 -29.10 0.86
C ALA A 399 -5.59 -29.89 1.65
N ARG A 400 -4.45 -30.25 1.03
CA ARG A 400 -3.31 -30.91 1.71
C ARG A 400 -2.67 -30.02 2.77
N ALA A 401 -2.48 -28.72 2.50
CA ALA A 401 -1.95 -27.78 3.49
C ALA A 401 -2.89 -27.60 4.69
N ARG A 402 -4.21 -27.55 4.46
CA ARG A 402 -5.22 -27.50 5.54
C ARG A 402 -5.24 -28.79 6.38
N ARG A 403 -5.16 -29.96 5.74
CA ARG A 403 -5.07 -31.25 6.47
C ARG A 403 -3.81 -31.35 7.32
N ARG A 404 -2.63 -30.97 6.79
CA ARG A 404 -1.39 -30.91 7.56
C ARG A 404 -1.43 -29.95 8.75
N ALA A 405 -2.10 -28.81 8.60
CA ALA A 405 -2.31 -27.85 9.69
C ALA A 405 -3.27 -28.39 10.77
N ALA A 406 -4.29 -29.16 10.38
CA ALA A 406 -5.20 -29.83 11.30
C ALA A 406 -4.54 -31.02 12.02
N ASP A 407 -3.75 -31.83 11.31
CA ASP A 407 -3.01 -32.97 11.90
C ASP A 407 -1.89 -32.50 12.81
N GLY A 408 -1.23 -31.37 12.53
CA GLY A 408 -0.20 -30.77 13.39
C GLY A 408 -0.71 -30.23 14.72
N SER A 409 -2.01 -29.98 14.85
CA SER A 409 -2.65 -29.53 16.09
C SER A 409 -3.06 -30.69 17.02
N LEU A 410 -3.04 -31.92 16.52
CA LEU A 410 -3.44 -33.11 17.29
C LEU A 410 -2.25 -33.89 17.91
N THR A 411 -1.00 -33.49 17.65
CA THR A 411 0.20 -34.23 18.13
C THR A 411 0.96 -33.57 19.27
N THR A 412 0.38 -32.61 19.99
CA THR A 412 0.97 -32.04 21.21
C THR A 412 0.18 -32.48 22.44
N GLY A 413 0.10 -33.81 22.69
CA GLY A 413 -0.21 -34.38 23.98
C GLY A 413 1.10 -34.82 24.67
N PRO A 414 1.27 -34.61 25.97
CA PRO A 414 2.53 -34.99 26.66
C PRO A 414 2.69 -36.49 26.74
N ARG A 415 3.74 -37.02 26.10
CA ARG A 415 4.17 -38.39 26.33
C ARG A 415 4.81 -38.49 27.70
N ALA A 416 4.17 -39.26 28.59
CA ALA A 416 4.75 -39.73 29.85
C ALA A 416 5.93 -40.66 29.59
N PRO A 417 6.98 -40.70 30.47
CA PRO A 417 8.11 -41.60 30.33
C PRO A 417 7.74 -42.99 30.82
N SER A 418 7.85 -44.02 29.99
CA SER A 418 7.79 -45.42 30.41
C SER A 418 9.17 -45.89 30.78
N ALA A 419 9.27 -46.43 32.01
CA ALA A 419 10.43 -47.02 32.61
C ALA A 419 10.83 -48.39 31.98
N GLY A 420 12.08 -48.61 31.97
CA GLY A 420 12.94 -49.73 31.97
C GLY A 420 12.52 -51.15 31.58
N SER A 421 13.37 -51.80 30.79
CA SER A 421 13.84 -53.18 31.11
C SER A 421 15.16 -53.40 30.36
N ALA A 422 16.14 -53.81 31.17
CA ALA A 422 17.45 -54.34 30.77
C ALA A 422 17.27 -55.70 30.15
N THR A 423 18.09 -56.10 29.20
CA THR A 423 18.85 -57.40 29.27
C THR A 423 19.75 -57.63 28.03
N THR A 424 21.01 -57.93 28.36
CA THR A 424 22.00 -58.83 27.73
C THR A 424 22.51 -58.55 26.31
N ALA A 425 23.81 -58.27 26.31
CA ALA A 425 24.74 -58.54 25.21
C ALA A 425 25.01 -60.06 25.03
N PRO A 426 25.50 -60.49 23.86
CA PRO A 426 26.86 -61.06 23.85
C PRO A 426 27.70 -60.60 22.61
N GLY A 427 28.95 -60.58 22.85
CA GLY A 427 30.26 -60.47 22.34
C GLY A 427 30.66 -60.81 20.89
N PRO A 428 31.92 -60.59 20.59
CA PRO A 428 32.39 -60.27 19.25
C PRO A 428 32.88 -61.48 18.43
N ARG A 429 32.86 -61.36 17.08
CA ARG A 429 33.67 -62.19 16.18
C ARG A 429 34.47 -61.33 15.20
N THR A 430 35.76 -61.65 15.26
CA THR A 430 36.86 -61.11 14.47
C THR A 430 36.91 -61.65 13.03
N PRO A 431 37.87 -61.18 12.22
CA PRO A 431 37.73 -61.03 10.75
C PRO A 431 38.48 -62.11 9.97
N GLU A 432 38.23 -62.19 8.69
CA GLU A 432 39.18 -62.76 7.74
C GLU A 432 39.06 -62.04 6.40
N ALA A 433 40.23 -61.55 5.96
CA ALA A 433 40.55 -61.22 4.60
C ALA A 433 41.03 -62.54 3.88
N PRO A 434 41.29 -62.58 2.58
CA PRO A 434 42.20 -61.66 1.89
C PRO A 434 41.55 -60.67 0.91
#